data_9691ba5b82ec3e0f70cac2f888e209c5
#
_entry.id   9691ba5b82ec3e0f70cac2f888e209c5
#
_cell.length_a   1.000
_cell.length_b   1.000
_cell.length_c   1.000
_cell.angle_alpha   90.00
_cell.angle_beta   90.00
_cell.angle_gamma   90.00
#
_symmetry.space_group_name_H-M   'P 1'
#
loop_
_entity.id
_entity.type
_entity.pdbx_description
1 polymer ?
#
loop_
_entity_poly.entity_id
_entity_poly.type
_entity_poly.pdbx_seq_one_letter_code
_entity_poly.pdbx_strand_id
1 'polypeptide(L)'
;MMKFTYSLCLCILACCVSLAQTASLRSVVLPPPSMKVECRADESPVSISRAEIKSRVMDFLAETEVTLVFHNPNTRVMEGELVYPLPAGAIVQGYALDINGRMVDGVPVPRQKARVAFEEEVRKQVDPGLVEWSGGNMFKTRVYPIPAGGTRTVRLRYSTVLPVDAAGAPSLQLPMNFKEKLDSLKLRVEVFAGRKPVVVSSPLDNVEFKDWCSAFLAEKEWKGLSLTEDLFISLPRAQGKDAGRAKVFVESFDGRDYAAVIIPRPERTDGKSGVEAAPTIELLWDASGSMKGADVRKFLDFLKRYLACGRTQGRQTRINL
;
A
#
# COMPACT_ATOMS: atom_id res chain seq x y z
N MET A 1 14.55 48.85 -66.70
CA MET A 1 15.20 48.77 -65.35
C MET A 1 14.14 48.41 -64.36
N MET A 2 14.01 47.14 -64.06
CA MET A 2 13.03 46.63 -63.12
C MET A 2 13.75 46.19 -61.83
N LYS A 3 13.44 46.83 -60.70
CA LYS A 3 13.99 46.46 -59.38
C LYS A 3 13.12 45.39 -58.76
N PHE A 4 13.66 44.21 -58.61
CA PHE A 4 13.02 43.10 -57.80
C PHE A 4 13.37 43.37 -56.33
N THR A 5 12.32 43.60 -55.54
CA THR A 5 12.38 43.62 -54.09
C THR A 5 12.03 42.22 -53.57
N TYR A 6 13.00 41.50 -52.97
CA TYR A 6 12.77 40.26 -52.27
C TYR A 6 12.15 40.53 -50.91
N SER A 7 10.89 40.15 -50.74
CA SER A 7 10.23 40.14 -49.46
C SER A 7 10.63 38.83 -48.75
N LEU A 8 11.40 38.96 -47.70
CA LEU A 8 11.82 37.86 -46.82
C LEU A 8 10.66 37.51 -45.87
N CYS A 9 9.95 36.46 -46.17
CA CYS A 9 8.86 35.93 -45.30
C CYS A 9 9.52 35.09 -44.20
N LEU A 10 9.66 35.68 -43.00
CA LEU A 10 10.21 35.02 -41.82
C LEU A 10 9.09 34.17 -41.21
N CYS A 11 9.03 32.86 -41.59
CA CYS A 11 8.19 31.89 -40.90
C CYS A 11 8.75 31.62 -39.53
N ILE A 12 8.15 32.25 -38.51
CA ILE A 12 8.36 31.88 -37.10
C ILE A 12 7.67 30.54 -36.87
N LEU A 13 8.45 29.48 -36.90
CA LEU A 13 8.00 28.15 -36.50
C LEU A 13 7.88 28.19 -34.95
N ALA A 14 6.66 28.47 -34.48
CA ALA A 14 6.33 28.32 -33.06
C ALA A 14 6.37 26.82 -32.74
N CYS A 15 7.51 26.37 -32.22
CA CYS A 15 7.66 25.05 -31.66
C CYS A 15 6.83 25.01 -30.35
N CYS A 16 5.57 24.55 -30.45
CA CYS A 16 4.79 24.18 -29.28
C CYS A 16 5.46 22.99 -28.62
N VAL A 17 6.41 23.26 -27.73
CA VAL A 17 6.87 22.29 -26.77
C VAL A 17 5.68 22.06 -25.83
N SER A 18 4.90 21.03 -26.13
CA SER A 18 3.94 20.47 -25.17
C SER A 18 4.77 19.99 -23.97
N LEU A 19 4.84 20.83 -22.95
CA LEU A 19 5.21 20.41 -21.61
C LEU A 19 4.15 19.38 -21.19
N ALA A 20 4.41 18.12 -21.47
CA ALA A 20 3.78 17.04 -20.77
C ALA A 20 4.12 17.26 -19.30
N GLN A 21 3.21 17.86 -18.58
CA GLN A 21 3.22 17.83 -17.12
C GLN A 21 3.10 16.35 -16.76
N THR A 22 4.24 15.70 -16.58
CA THR A 22 4.30 14.47 -15.83
C THR A 22 3.65 14.80 -14.50
N ALA A 23 2.42 14.32 -14.30
CA ALA A 23 1.81 14.31 -12.98
C ALA A 23 2.74 13.46 -12.13
N SER A 24 3.70 14.12 -11.52
CA SER A 24 4.57 13.54 -10.51
C SER A 24 3.61 12.92 -9.49
N LEU A 25 3.67 11.60 -9.32
CA LEU A 25 3.18 10.96 -8.12
C LEU A 25 3.70 11.86 -6.99
N ARG A 26 2.83 12.64 -6.36
CA ARG A 26 3.20 13.31 -5.12
C ARG A 26 3.44 12.18 -4.15
N SER A 27 4.68 11.71 -4.10
CA SER A 27 5.12 10.81 -3.07
C SER A 27 4.84 11.52 -1.76
N VAL A 28 3.85 11.03 -1.04
CA VAL A 28 3.60 11.53 0.31
C VAL A 28 4.83 11.14 1.10
N VAL A 29 5.64 12.13 1.47
CA VAL A 29 6.80 11.90 2.33
C VAL A 29 6.26 11.47 3.68
N LEU A 30 6.46 10.20 4.01
CA LEU A 30 6.07 9.66 5.30
C LEU A 30 7.09 10.07 6.36
N PRO A 31 6.66 10.39 7.60
CA PRO A 31 7.60 10.62 8.67
C PRO A 31 8.36 9.32 8.98
N PRO A 32 9.58 9.39 9.53
CA PRO A 32 10.33 8.20 9.88
C PRO A 32 9.64 7.39 10.99
N PRO A 33 9.74 6.05 10.96
CA PRO A 33 9.42 5.22 12.12
C PRO A 33 10.21 5.70 13.34
N SER A 34 9.60 5.74 14.50
CA SER A 34 10.27 6.23 15.71
C SER A 34 9.83 5.46 16.95
N MET A 35 10.77 5.28 17.88
CA MET A 35 10.52 4.80 19.23
C MET A 35 10.66 5.99 20.18
N LYS A 36 9.56 6.38 20.83
CA LYS A 36 9.57 7.42 21.86
C LYS A 36 9.76 6.76 23.21
N VAL A 37 10.82 7.10 23.88
CA VAL A 37 11.20 6.57 25.19
C VAL A 37 11.52 7.73 26.12
N GLU A 38 11.11 7.62 27.38
CA GLU A 38 11.52 8.56 28.41
C GLU A 38 12.92 8.18 28.91
N CYS A 39 13.91 8.97 28.52
CA CYS A 39 15.30 8.80 28.90
C CYS A 39 15.67 9.78 30.01
N ARG A 40 16.52 9.34 30.93
CA ARG A 40 17.23 10.20 31.88
C ARG A 40 18.38 10.91 31.17
N ALA A 41 18.96 11.89 31.83
CA ALA A 41 20.03 12.71 31.23
C ALA A 41 21.32 11.93 30.86
N ASP A 42 21.55 10.81 31.51
CA ASP A 42 22.68 9.90 31.32
C ASP A 42 22.35 8.69 30.41
N GLU A 43 21.13 8.61 29.92
CA GLU A 43 20.64 7.47 29.11
C GLU A 43 20.65 7.81 27.62
N SER A 44 20.90 6.79 26.81
CA SER A 44 20.76 6.83 25.36
C SER A 44 19.38 6.39 24.90
N PRO A 45 18.85 6.94 23.80
CA PRO A 45 17.56 6.51 23.27
C PRO A 45 17.61 5.05 22.81
N VAL A 46 16.49 4.37 22.92
CA VAL A 46 16.28 3.07 22.28
C VAL A 46 16.22 3.26 20.77
N SER A 47 17.00 2.49 20.04
CA SER A 47 17.15 2.62 18.59
C SER A 47 16.64 1.39 17.83
N ILE A 48 16.27 1.57 16.55
CA ILE A 48 16.00 0.47 15.64
C ILE A 48 17.33 -0.05 15.14
N SER A 49 17.75 -1.23 15.59
CA SER A 49 19.02 -1.84 15.18
C SER A 49 18.89 -2.64 13.88
N ARG A 50 17.79 -3.37 13.69
CA ARG A 50 17.57 -4.20 12.51
C ARG A 50 16.15 -4.07 12.01
N ALA A 51 15.97 -4.18 10.68
CA ALA A 51 14.68 -4.21 10.04
C ALA A 51 14.61 -5.35 9.01
N GLU A 52 13.45 -5.99 8.88
CA GLU A 52 13.13 -6.90 7.80
C GLU A 52 11.79 -6.47 7.20
N ILE A 53 11.73 -6.29 5.89
CA ILE A 53 10.54 -5.91 5.16
C ILE A 53 10.25 -6.96 4.11
N LYS A 54 9.08 -7.60 4.21
CA LYS A 54 8.57 -8.55 3.24
C LYS A 54 7.29 -8.00 2.65
N SER A 55 7.22 -7.91 1.33
CA SER A 55 6.01 -7.47 0.64
C SER A 55 5.64 -8.45 -0.46
N ARG A 56 4.38 -8.85 -0.49
CA ARG A 56 3.79 -9.67 -1.55
C ARG A 56 2.76 -8.83 -2.27
N VAL A 57 2.92 -8.71 -3.57
CA VAL A 57 2.06 -7.87 -4.41
C VAL A 57 1.31 -8.72 -5.40
N MET A 58 -0.02 -8.63 -5.37
CA MET A 58 -0.92 -9.27 -6.31
C MET A 58 -1.71 -8.17 -7.03
N ASP A 59 -1.30 -7.85 -8.26
CA ASP A 59 -1.88 -6.78 -9.07
C ASP A 59 -1.81 -5.41 -8.37
N PHE A 60 -2.91 -4.91 -7.81
CA PHE A 60 -2.97 -3.64 -7.08
C PHE A 60 -3.13 -3.82 -5.55
N LEU A 61 -3.05 -5.03 -5.05
CA LEU A 61 -3.07 -5.31 -3.61
C LEU A 61 -1.68 -5.73 -3.16
N ALA A 62 -1.17 -5.08 -2.14
CA ALA A 62 0.06 -5.46 -1.46
C ALA A 62 -0.21 -5.88 -0.02
N GLU A 63 0.38 -6.97 0.40
CA GLU A 63 0.51 -7.38 1.79
C GLU A 63 1.95 -7.17 2.22
N THR A 64 2.17 -6.44 3.29
CA THR A 64 3.50 -6.11 3.79
C THR A 64 3.65 -6.49 5.25
N GLU A 65 4.71 -7.23 5.54
CA GLU A 65 5.16 -7.55 6.89
C GLU A 65 6.46 -6.79 7.17
N VAL A 66 6.47 -6.04 8.27
CA VAL A 66 7.64 -5.31 8.76
C VAL A 66 8.01 -5.84 10.13
N THR A 67 9.25 -6.30 10.26
CA THR A 67 9.83 -6.74 11.53
C THR A 67 10.92 -5.76 11.93
N LEU A 68 10.78 -5.15 13.09
CA LEU A 68 11.73 -4.19 13.66
C LEU A 68 12.34 -4.76 14.94
N VAL A 69 13.65 -4.66 15.06
CA VAL A 69 14.38 -5.03 16.28
C VAL A 69 14.90 -3.75 16.95
N PHE A 70 14.40 -3.49 18.12
CA PHE A 70 14.80 -2.37 18.96
C PHE A 70 15.92 -2.82 19.91
N HIS A 71 16.92 -1.96 20.10
CA HIS A 71 18.02 -2.17 21.03
C HIS A 71 18.00 -1.10 22.12
N ASN A 72 18.04 -1.55 23.37
CA ASN A 72 18.15 -0.70 24.54
C ASN A 72 19.60 -0.75 25.05
N PRO A 73 20.40 0.30 24.89
CA PRO A 73 21.79 0.31 25.35
C PRO A 73 21.93 0.57 26.86
N ASN A 74 20.84 0.87 27.56
CA ASN A 74 20.86 1.26 28.95
C ASN A 74 20.86 0.07 29.91
N THR A 75 21.25 0.33 31.15
CA THR A 75 21.33 -0.70 32.22
C THR A 75 20.01 -0.99 32.91
N ARG A 76 18.93 -0.31 32.51
CA ARG A 76 17.57 -0.58 33.02
C ARG A 76 16.62 -1.02 31.93
N VAL A 77 15.54 -1.66 32.32
CA VAL A 77 14.41 -1.97 31.46
C VAL A 77 13.75 -0.66 31.05
N MET A 78 13.45 -0.54 29.74
CA MET A 78 12.79 0.63 29.16
C MET A 78 11.39 0.26 28.66
N GLU A 79 10.55 1.29 28.57
CA GLU A 79 9.26 1.27 27.88
C GLU A 79 9.28 2.32 26.79
N GLY A 80 8.67 2.04 25.63
CA GLY A 80 8.59 3.00 24.55
C GLY A 80 7.28 2.94 23.79
N GLU A 81 6.96 4.03 23.09
CA GLU A 81 5.87 4.10 22.10
C GLU A 81 6.46 4.02 20.70
N LEU A 82 6.20 2.91 20.01
CA LEU A 82 6.47 2.79 18.58
C LEU A 82 5.43 3.59 17.81
N VAL A 83 5.91 4.46 16.92
CA VAL A 83 5.11 5.16 15.92
C VAL A 83 5.63 4.76 14.55
N TYR A 84 4.82 4.02 13.78
CA TYR A 84 5.17 3.55 12.45
C TYR A 84 4.25 4.18 11.39
N PRO A 85 4.77 4.88 10.38
CA PRO A 85 3.97 5.45 9.31
C PRO A 85 3.48 4.35 8.38
N LEU A 86 2.22 4.43 7.98
CA LEU A 86 1.60 3.53 7.02
C LEU A 86 1.34 4.25 5.71
N PRO A 87 1.52 3.60 4.56
CA PRO A 87 1.08 4.15 3.27
C PRO A 87 -0.40 4.50 3.27
N ALA A 88 -0.80 5.43 2.39
CA ALA A 88 -2.20 5.81 2.26
C ALA A 88 -3.08 4.59 1.93
N GLY A 89 -4.20 4.46 2.64
CA GLY A 89 -5.13 3.34 2.46
C GLY A 89 -4.65 2.00 3.04
N ALA A 90 -3.57 1.99 3.81
CA ALA A 90 -3.12 0.78 4.49
C ALA A 90 -4.07 0.37 5.62
N ILE A 91 -4.30 -0.93 5.74
CA ILE A 91 -5.12 -1.55 6.78
C ILE A 91 -4.23 -2.53 7.56
N VAL A 92 -4.10 -2.30 8.87
CA VAL A 92 -3.35 -3.20 9.74
C VAL A 92 -4.09 -4.52 9.89
N GLN A 93 -3.40 -5.61 9.60
CA GLN A 93 -3.92 -6.98 9.66
C GLN A 93 -3.43 -7.74 10.88
N GLY A 94 -2.26 -7.38 11.41
CA GLY A 94 -1.70 -8.07 12.54
C GLY A 94 -0.54 -7.31 13.16
N TYR A 95 -0.32 -7.61 14.41
CA TYR A 95 0.77 -7.12 15.23
C TYR A 95 1.26 -8.26 16.10
N ALA A 96 2.56 -8.38 16.27
CA ALA A 96 3.15 -9.34 17.18
C ALA A 96 4.34 -8.73 17.91
N LEU A 97 4.52 -9.18 19.14
CA LEU A 97 5.64 -8.80 20.01
C LEU A 97 6.43 -10.04 20.40
N ASP A 98 7.75 -9.92 20.41
CA ASP A 98 8.60 -10.97 20.96
C ASP A 98 8.45 -11.03 22.48
N ILE A 99 8.00 -12.15 23.00
CA ILE A 99 7.90 -12.45 24.42
C ILE A 99 8.72 -13.71 24.69
N ASN A 100 9.82 -13.57 25.43
CA ASN A 100 10.73 -14.66 25.77
C ASN A 100 11.24 -15.46 24.55
N GLY A 101 11.60 -14.76 23.47
CA GLY A 101 12.11 -15.36 22.23
C GLY A 101 11.04 -15.99 21.31
N ARG A 102 9.75 -15.76 21.61
CA ARG A 102 8.65 -16.23 20.77
C ARG A 102 7.79 -15.05 20.35
N MET A 103 7.46 -14.97 19.06
CA MET A 103 6.52 -13.96 18.56
C MET A 103 5.10 -14.33 18.97
N VAL A 104 4.47 -13.45 19.74
CA VAL A 104 3.08 -13.58 20.21
C VAL A 104 2.23 -12.57 19.47
N ASP A 105 1.24 -13.07 18.74
CA ASP A 105 0.32 -12.21 18.00
C ASP A 105 -0.64 -11.48 18.93
N GLY A 106 -0.83 -10.19 18.69
CA GLY A 106 -1.84 -9.38 19.37
C GLY A 106 -3.24 -9.76 18.92
N VAL A 107 -4.16 -9.85 19.85
CA VAL A 107 -5.56 -10.13 19.56
C VAL A 107 -6.30 -8.79 19.45
N PRO A 108 -7.00 -8.51 18.34
CA PRO A 108 -7.82 -7.32 18.23
C PRO A 108 -9.00 -7.40 19.21
N VAL A 109 -9.08 -6.45 20.13
CA VAL A 109 -10.17 -6.36 21.11
C VAL A 109 -10.79 -4.97 21.08
N PRO A 110 -12.09 -4.82 21.40
CA PRO A 110 -12.73 -3.51 21.50
C PRO A 110 -11.96 -2.60 22.48
N ARG A 111 -11.76 -1.32 22.11
CA ARG A 111 -10.93 -0.35 22.85
C ARG A 111 -11.20 -0.32 24.36
N GLN A 112 -12.47 -0.39 24.77
CA GLN A 112 -12.84 -0.39 26.19
C GLN A 112 -12.37 -1.65 26.91
N LYS A 113 -12.50 -2.84 26.27
CA LYS A 113 -12.02 -4.11 26.85
C LYS A 113 -10.49 -4.17 26.85
N ALA A 114 -9.84 -3.63 25.82
CA ALA A 114 -8.39 -3.54 25.76
C ALA A 114 -7.83 -2.72 26.91
N ARG A 115 -8.45 -1.59 27.24
CA ARG A 115 -8.01 -0.72 28.33
C ARG A 115 -8.12 -1.39 29.69
N VAL A 116 -9.23 -2.08 29.97
CA VAL A 116 -9.43 -2.80 31.24
C VAL A 116 -8.42 -3.95 31.37
N ALA A 117 -8.27 -4.77 30.33
CA ALA A 117 -7.29 -5.87 30.30
C ALA A 117 -5.85 -5.35 30.48
N PHE A 118 -5.54 -4.22 29.84
CA PHE A 118 -4.24 -3.56 29.97
C PHE A 118 -3.96 -3.13 31.41
N GLU A 119 -4.91 -2.43 32.06
CA GLU A 119 -4.76 -1.99 33.45
C GLU A 119 -4.63 -3.16 34.41
N GLU A 120 -5.30 -4.29 34.18
CA GLU A 120 -5.19 -5.51 34.97
C GLU A 120 -3.85 -6.22 34.77
N GLU A 121 -3.35 -6.32 33.55
CA GLU A 121 -2.08 -7.00 33.26
C GLU A 121 -0.87 -6.15 33.67
N VAL A 122 -0.93 -4.83 33.53
CA VAL A 122 0.10 -3.92 34.05
C VAL A 122 0.25 -4.06 35.57
N ARG A 123 -0.85 -4.27 36.29
CA ARG A 123 -0.80 -4.56 37.74
C ARG A 123 -0.12 -5.88 38.08
N LYS A 124 -0.14 -6.85 37.13
CA LYS A 124 0.53 -8.16 37.27
C LYS A 124 1.96 -8.15 36.76
N GLN A 125 2.50 -7.00 36.33
CA GLN A 125 3.81 -6.86 35.66
C GLN A 125 3.97 -7.71 34.40
N VAL A 126 2.85 -8.11 33.78
CA VAL A 126 2.79 -8.78 32.47
C VAL A 126 2.33 -7.74 31.46
N ASP A 127 3.04 -7.65 30.35
CA ASP A 127 2.79 -6.61 29.36
C ASP A 127 1.71 -7.00 28.34
N PRO A 128 0.58 -6.30 28.30
CA PRO A 128 -0.32 -6.32 27.17
C PRO A 128 0.06 -5.19 26.21
N GLY A 129 0.67 -5.51 25.07
CA GLY A 129 0.87 -4.54 24.00
C GLY A 129 -0.47 -3.90 23.57
N LEU A 130 -0.68 -2.63 23.90
CA LEU A 130 -1.86 -1.90 23.48
C LEU A 130 -1.59 -1.22 22.13
N VAL A 131 -2.35 -1.62 21.10
CA VAL A 131 -2.33 -1.00 19.78
C VAL A 131 -3.45 0.02 19.67
N GLU A 132 -3.11 1.27 19.42
CA GLU A 132 -4.07 2.32 19.13
C GLU A 132 -3.96 2.79 17.67
N TRP A 133 -5.07 2.76 16.94
CA TRP A 133 -5.18 3.46 15.68
C TRP A 133 -5.35 4.94 15.95
N SER A 134 -4.36 5.75 15.61
CA SER A 134 -4.49 7.21 15.59
C SER A 134 -4.74 7.69 14.17
N GLY A 135 -5.68 8.62 13.98
CA GLY A 135 -5.94 9.22 12.67
C GLY A 135 -4.65 9.69 11.99
N GLY A 136 -4.60 9.64 10.64
CA GLY A 136 -3.44 10.09 9.86
C GLY A 136 -2.48 9.01 9.38
N ASN A 137 -2.96 7.77 9.20
CA ASN A 137 -2.16 6.62 8.73
C ASN A 137 -0.92 6.31 9.58
N MET A 138 -1.03 6.50 10.89
CA MET A 138 0.02 6.17 11.84
C MET A 138 -0.40 4.99 12.69
N PHE A 139 0.43 3.96 12.70
CA PHE A 139 0.32 2.86 13.66
C PHE A 139 1.08 3.23 14.92
N LYS A 140 0.44 3.11 16.10
CA LYS A 140 1.05 3.36 17.41
C LYS A 140 0.86 2.17 18.32
N THR A 141 1.92 1.79 19.01
CA THR A 141 1.86 0.73 20.02
C THR A 141 2.90 0.97 21.10
N ARG A 142 2.58 0.56 22.32
CA ARG A 142 3.57 0.47 23.38
C ARG A 142 4.41 -0.78 23.23
N VAL A 143 5.67 -0.67 23.57
CA VAL A 143 6.64 -1.76 23.55
C VAL A 143 7.30 -1.83 24.92
N TYR A 144 7.01 -2.88 25.68
CA TYR A 144 7.53 -3.14 27.01
C TYR A 144 7.55 -4.65 27.27
N PRO A 145 8.45 -5.19 28.08
CA PRO A 145 9.70 -4.56 28.51
C PRO A 145 10.73 -4.58 27.38
N ILE A 146 11.53 -3.52 27.24
CA ILE A 146 12.74 -3.54 26.42
C ILE A 146 13.89 -3.79 27.39
N PRO A 147 14.47 -5.02 27.40
CA PRO A 147 15.43 -5.43 28.43
C PRO A 147 16.67 -4.54 28.48
N ALA A 148 17.27 -4.39 29.67
CA ALA A 148 18.53 -3.70 29.85
C ALA A 148 19.63 -4.33 29.01
N GLY A 149 20.36 -3.55 28.21
CA GLY A 149 21.39 -4.04 27.28
C GLY A 149 20.88 -5.04 26.23
N GLY A 150 19.57 -5.16 26.07
CA GLY A 150 18.93 -6.20 25.27
C GLY A 150 18.14 -5.66 24.10
N THR A 151 17.38 -6.55 23.49
CA THR A 151 16.56 -6.25 22.31
C THR A 151 15.10 -6.64 22.50
N ARG A 152 14.24 -5.99 21.73
CA ARG A 152 12.82 -6.33 21.61
C ARG A 152 12.41 -6.31 20.15
N THR A 153 11.71 -7.34 19.70
CA THR A 153 11.27 -7.46 18.31
C THR A 153 9.78 -7.20 18.18
N VAL A 154 9.42 -6.38 17.23
CA VAL A 154 8.04 -6.06 16.86
C VAL A 154 7.81 -6.47 15.41
N ARG A 155 6.69 -7.12 15.13
CA ARG A 155 6.23 -7.45 13.78
C ARG A 155 4.87 -6.81 13.51
N LEU A 156 4.78 -6.06 12.42
CA LEU A 156 3.57 -5.41 11.95
C LEU A 156 3.20 -5.97 10.57
N ARG A 157 1.94 -6.35 10.37
CA ARG A 157 1.40 -6.75 9.06
C ARG A 157 0.30 -5.80 8.65
N TYR A 158 0.35 -5.35 7.41
CA TYR A 158 -0.69 -4.50 6.83
C TYR A 158 -0.90 -4.81 5.35
N SER A 159 -2.10 -4.58 4.85
CA SER A 159 -2.42 -4.61 3.43
C SER A 159 -2.66 -3.20 2.90
N THR A 160 -2.36 -2.99 1.63
CA THR A 160 -2.53 -1.69 0.96
C THR A 160 -3.11 -1.92 -0.43
N VAL A 161 -4.17 -1.18 -0.76
CA VAL A 161 -4.58 -1.01 -2.15
C VAL A 161 -3.64 -0.01 -2.78
N LEU A 162 -2.86 -0.45 -3.76
CA LEU A 162 -1.82 0.38 -4.37
C LEU A 162 -2.44 1.54 -5.15
N PRO A 163 -1.97 2.77 -4.93
CA PRO A 163 -2.35 3.91 -5.76
C PRO A 163 -1.85 3.68 -7.19
N VAL A 164 -2.56 4.24 -8.16
CA VAL A 164 -2.16 4.19 -9.56
C VAL A 164 -1.65 5.57 -10.02
N ASP A 165 -0.62 5.56 -10.85
CA ASP A 165 -0.08 6.76 -11.49
C ASP A 165 -0.99 7.26 -12.62
N ALA A 166 -0.58 8.36 -13.29
CA ALA A 166 -1.31 8.93 -14.40
C ALA A 166 -1.45 7.97 -15.61
N ALA A 167 -0.50 7.04 -15.77
CA ALA A 167 -0.55 5.99 -16.78
C ALA A 167 -1.36 4.77 -16.30
N GLY A 168 -1.88 4.83 -15.07
CA GLY A 168 -2.66 3.78 -14.44
C GLY A 168 -1.83 2.59 -13.96
N ALA A 169 -0.51 2.71 -13.82
CA ALA A 169 0.34 1.68 -13.24
C ALA A 169 0.27 1.74 -11.71
N PRO A 170 0.00 0.61 -11.01
CA PRO A 170 0.06 0.57 -9.56
C PRO A 170 1.47 0.87 -9.05
N SER A 171 1.58 1.54 -7.90
CA SER A 171 2.85 1.90 -7.29
C SER A 171 2.89 1.45 -5.83
N LEU A 172 3.90 0.65 -5.49
CA LEU A 172 4.18 0.23 -4.12
C LEU A 172 5.15 1.22 -3.47
N GLN A 173 4.77 1.76 -2.31
CA GLN A 173 5.63 2.54 -1.43
C GLN A 173 5.94 1.72 -0.18
N LEU A 174 7.20 1.49 0.11
CA LEU A 174 7.68 0.86 1.34
C LEU A 174 8.39 1.90 2.20
N PRO A 175 7.87 2.22 3.39
CA PRO A 175 8.49 3.15 4.32
C PRO A 175 9.86 2.62 4.78
N MET A 176 10.93 3.34 4.40
CA MET A 176 12.32 2.98 4.72
C MET A 176 13.13 4.15 5.27
N ASN A 177 12.51 5.31 5.45
CA ASN A 177 13.18 6.46 6.03
C ASN A 177 13.38 6.26 7.53
N PHE A 178 14.47 5.59 7.92
CA PHE A 178 14.85 5.42 9.32
C PHE A 178 15.78 6.55 9.75
N LYS A 179 15.56 7.12 10.94
CA LYS A 179 16.42 8.20 11.46
C LYS A 179 17.83 7.72 11.86
N GLU A 180 17.87 6.45 12.27
CA GLU A 180 19.05 5.85 12.86
C GLU A 180 19.76 4.97 11.83
N LYS A 181 21.05 4.71 12.08
CA LYS A 181 21.82 3.75 11.32
C LYS A 181 21.37 2.33 11.71
N LEU A 182 20.92 1.57 10.73
CA LEU A 182 20.59 0.15 10.90
C LEU A 182 21.85 -0.72 10.82
N ASP A 183 21.99 -1.70 11.70
CA ASP A 183 23.03 -2.73 11.59
C ASP A 183 22.77 -3.62 10.38
N SER A 184 21.50 -3.97 10.13
CA SER A 184 21.09 -4.70 8.93
C SER A 184 19.65 -4.40 8.53
N LEU A 185 19.42 -4.47 7.21
CA LEU A 185 18.10 -4.45 6.59
C LEU A 185 17.97 -5.64 5.66
N LYS A 186 16.93 -6.45 5.83
CA LYS A 186 16.49 -7.46 4.87
C LYS A 186 15.28 -6.96 4.12
N LEU A 187 15.31 -7.05 2.79
CA LEU A 187 14.19 -6.76 1.92
C LEU A 187 13.85 -8.00 1.10
N ARG A 188 12.56 -8.33 1.05
CA ARG A 188 11.99 -9.33 0.14
C ARG A 188 10.70 -8.80 -0.46
N VAL A 189 10.67 -8.63 -1.78
CA VAL A 189 9.48 -8.18 -2.51
C VAL A 189 9.16 -9.21 -3.58
N GLU A 190 7.99 -9.83 -3.47
CA GLU A 190 7.42 -10.75 -4.45
C GLU A 190 6.29 -10.04 -5.21
N VAL A 191 6.35 -10.02 -6.53
CA VAL A 191 5.36 -9.35 -7.36
C VAL A 191 4.77 -10.32 -8.37
N PHE A 192 3.49 -10.63 -8.20
CA PHE A 192 2.71 -11.45 -9.13
C PHE A 192 2.09 -10.55 -10.19
N ALA A 193 2.85 -10.26 -11.22
CA ALA A 193 2.45 -9.38 -12.32
C ALA A 193 2.87 -9.96 -13.67
N GLY A 194 2.21 -9.52 -14.74
CA GLY A 194 2.54 -9.96 -16.11
C GLY A 194 3.82 -9.33 -16.68
N ARG A 195 4.42 -8.36 -15.99
CA ARG A 195 5.63 -7.65 -16.41
C ARG A 195 6.53 -7.37 -15.22
N LYS A 196 7.83 -7.34 -15.50
CA LYS A 196 8.88 -7.05 -14.51
C LYS A 196 8.65 -5.67 -13.88
N PRO A 197 8.63 -5.58 -12.54
CA PRO A 197 8.51 -4.31 -11.83
C PRO A 197 9.72 -3.40 -12.09
N VAL A 198 9.48 -2.10 -11.94
CA VAL A 198 10.52 -1.06 -12.13
C VAL A 198 10.73 -0.33 -10.80
N VAL A 199 11.96 -0.31 -10.32
CA VAL A 199 12.34 0.52 -9.17
C VAL A 199 12.40 1.97 -9.64
N VAL A 200 11.51 2.82 -9.10
CA VAL A 200 11.39 4.23 -9.48
C VAL A 200 12.33 5.08 -8.64
N SER A 201 12.37 4.83 -7.33
CA SER A 201 13.28 5.46 -6.38
C SER A 201 13.65 4.46 -5.30
N SER A 202 14.90 4.44 -4.91
CA SER A 202 15.42 3.53 -3.89
C SER A 202 16.55 4.19 -3.11
N PRO A 203 16.47 4.16 -1.76
CA PRO A 203 17.62 4.51 -0.92
C PRO A 203 18.63 3.35 -0.83
N LEU A 204 18.35 2.22 -1.48
CA LEU A 204 19.13 0.99 -1.45
C LEU A 204 19.83 0.77 -2.80
N ASP A 205 21.09 0.38 -2.75
CA ASP A 205 21.84 0.00 -3.95
C ASP A 205 21.41 -1.39 -4.45
N ASN A 206 21.31 -1.51 -5.78
CA ASN A 206 21.12 -2.81 -6.45
C ASN A 206 19.87 -3.58 -5.97
N VAL A 207 18.71 -2.92 -5.95
CA VAL A 207 17.41 -3.58 -5.82
C VAL A 207 16.99 -4.07 -7.21
N GLU A 208 17.15 -5.35 -7.47
CA GLU A 208 16.86 -5.95 -8.77
C GLU A 208 15.82 -7.04 -8.67
N PHE A 209 14.81 -6.98 -9.54
CA PHE A 209 13.85 -8.06 -9.69
C PHE A 209 14.37 -9.14 -10.63
N LYS A 210 14.23 -10.38 -10.22
CA LYS A 210 14.55 -11.58 -11.02
C LYS A 210 13.29 -12.40 -11.21
N ASP A 211 13.24 -13.17 -12.30
CA ASP A 211 12.16 -14.12 -12.51
C ASP A 211 12.18 -15.19 -11.41
N TRP A 212 11.04 -15.46 -10.81
CA TRP A 212 10.88 -16.40 -9.72
C TRP A 212 9.55 -17.14 -9.85
N CYS A 213 9.57 -18.35 -10.39
CA CYS A 213 8.35 -19.12 -10.69
C CYS A 213 7.35 -18.29 -11.51
N SER A 214 6.16 -18.00 -10.93
CA SER A 214 5.11 -17.18 -11.55
C SER A 214 5.16 -15.71 -11.11
N ALA A 215 6.23 -15.27 -10.47
CA ALA A 215 6.41 -13.94 -9.90
C ALA A 215 7.76 -13.34 -10.27
N PHE A 216 7.95 -12.08 -9.91
CA PHE A 216 9.24 -11.42 -9.87
C PHE A 216 9.65 -11.24 -8.40
N LEU A 217 10.90 -11.58 -8.09
CA LEU A 217 11.45 -11.50 -6.74
C LEU A 217 12.63 -10.52 -6.70
N ALA A 218 12.57 -9.58 -5.76
CA ALA A 218 13.74 -8.84 -5.29
C ALA A 218 14.01 -9.22 -3.83
N GLU A 219 15.19 -9.77 -3.55
CA GLU A 219 15.59 -10.18 -2.21
C GLU A 219 17.07 -9.86 -1.99
N LYS A 220 17.36 -9.14 -0.91
CA LYS A 220 18.73 -8.81 -0.53
C LYS A 220 18.82 -8.39 0.93
N GLU A 221 20.01 -8.52 1.50
CA GLU A 221 20.38 -8.01 2.81
C GLU A 221 21.50 -7.00 2.68
N TRP A 222 21.40 -5.90 3.40
CA TRP A 222 22.43 -4.86 3.52
C TRP A 222 22.81 -4.69 4.97
N LYS A 223 24.02 -4.20 5.22
CA LYS A 223 24.57 -3.95 6.56
C LYS A 223 25.06 -2.50 6.69
N GLY A 224 24.90 -1.95 7.89
CA GLY A 224 25.44 -0.65 8.23
C GLY A 224 24.84 0.53 7.46
N LEU A 225 23.50 0.54 7.30
CA LEU A 225 22.77 1.49 6.45
C LEU A 225 22.26 2.72 7.21
N SER A 226 22.30 3.86 6.54
CA SER A 226 21.53 5.05 6.91
C SER A 226 20.60 5.40 5.75
N LEU A 227 19.30 5.31 5.99
CA LEU A 227 18.26 5.47 4.97
C LEU A 227 17.41 6.70 5.28
N THR A 228 17.24 7.57 4.27
CA THR A 228 16.53 8.85 4.39
C THR A 228 15.31 8.96 3.48
N GLU A 229 15.06 7.94 2.66
CA GLU A 229 13.99 7.93 1.67
C GLU A 229 13.24 6.58 1.71
N ASP A 230 12.06 6.56 1.13
CA ASP A 230 11.26 5.37 0.93
C ASP A 230 11.61 4.67 -0.38
N LEU A 231 11.34 3.37 -0.46
CA LEU A 231 11.44 2.60 -1.70
C LEU A 231 10.12 2.69 -2.48
N PHE A 232 10.21 3.10 -3.75
CA PHE A 232 9.08 3.16 -4.68
C PHE A 232 9.28 2.19 -5.84
N ILE A 233 8.27 1.35 -6.07
CA ILE A 233 8.26 0.34 -7.13
C ILE A 233 7.00 0.54 -7.98
N SER A 234 7.18 0.77 -9.28
CA SER A 234 6.09 0.82 -10.26
C SER A 234 5.84 -0.58 -10.84
N LEU A 235 4.57 -0.91 -11.02
CA LEU A 235 4.11 -2.19 -11.53
C LEU A 235 3.51 -1.97 -12.93
N PRO A 236 4.30 -2.14 -14.02
CA PRO A 236 3.82 -1.91 -15.36
C PRO A 236 2.63 -2.80 -15.68
N ARG A 237 1.56 -2.20 -16.21
CA ARG A 237 0.37 -2.95 -16.60
C ARG A 237 0.66 -3.92 -17.74
N ALA A 238 -0.05 -5.05 -17.76
CA ALA A 238 -0.12 -5.90 -18.91
C ALA A 238 -0.71 -5.08 -20.08
N GLN A 239 -0.10 -5.19 -21.27
CA GLN A 239 -0.59 -4.57 -22.50
C GLN A 239 -1.21 -5.65 -23.40
N GLY A 240 -2.09 -5.25 -24.31
CA GLY A 240 -2.70 -6.15 -25.27
C GLY A 240 -4.04 -6.74 -24.80
N LYS A 241 -4.40 -7.91 -25.33
CA LYS A 241 -5.71 -8.53 -25.12
C LYS A 241 -6.08 -8.85 -23.68
N ASP A 242 -5.08 -8.93 -22.79
CA ASP A 242 -5.27 -9.22 -21.37
C ASP A 242 -5.44 -7.98 -20.49
N ALA A 243 -5.16 -6.79 -21.03
CA ALA A 243 -5.24 -5.53 -20.27
C ALA A 243 -6.66 -5.17 -19.79
N GLY A 244 -7.69 -5.66 -20.47
CA GLY A 244 -9.11 -5.40 -20.17
C GLY A 244 -9.86 -6.55 -19.51
N ARG A 245 -9.21 -7.67 -19.23
CA ARG A 245 -9.88 -8.84 -18.65
C ARG A 245 -9.99 -8.74 -17.15
N ALA A 246 -11.15 -9.10 -16.61
CA ALA A 246 -11.30 -9.29 -15.18
C ALA A 246 -10.42 -10.47 -14.72
N LYS A 247 -9.76 -10.28 -13.58
CA LYS A 247 -8.98 -11.33 -12.91
C LYS A 247 -9.73 -11.79 -11.68
N VAL A 248 -9.75 -13.10 -11.46
CA VAL A 248 -10.38 -13.71 -10.29
C VAL A 248 -9.32 -14.49 -9.55
N PHE A 249 -9.16 -14.21 -8.27
CA PHE A 249 -8.32 -14.95 -7.34
C PHE A 249 -9.24 -15.65 -6.36
N VAL A 250 -9.03 -16.93 -6.16
CA VAL A 250 -9.82 -17.72 -5.19
C VAL A 250 -8.85 -18.37 -4.22
N GLU A 251 -9.11 -18.22 -2.93
CA GLU A 251 -8.36 -18.84 -1.85
C GLU A 251 -9.32 -19.47 -0.84
N SER A 252 -9.02 -20.71 -0.42
CA SER A 252 -9.80 -21.40 0.61
C SER A 252 -9.11 -21.26 1.95
N PHE A 253 -9.82 -20.72 2.95
CA PHE A 253 -9.32 -20.57 4.31
C PHE A 253 -10.41 -20.95 5.32
N ASP A 254 -10.07 -21.78 6.30
CA ASP A 254 -10.98 -22.24 7.36
C ASP A 254 -12.31 -22.80 6.83
N GLY A 255 -12.25 -23.63 5.77
CA GLY A 255 -13.42 -24.26 5.14
C GLY A 255 -14.34 -23.30 4.38
N ARG A 256 -13.87 -22.07 4.09
CA ARG A 256 -14.59 -21.07 3.29
C ARG A 256 -13.76 -20.67 2.10
N ASP A 257 -14.40 -20.42 0.97
CA ASP A 257 -13.79 -19.88 -0.23
C ASP A 257 -13.94 -18.35 -0.25
N TYR A 258 -12.82 -17.68 -0.48
CA TYR A 258 -12.74 -16.23 -0.63
C TYR A 258 -12.36 -15.92 -2.07
N ALA A 259 -13.11 -15.04 -2.71
CA ALA A 259 -12.82 -14.61 -4.07
C ALA A 259 -12.53 -13.11 -4.12
N ALA A 260 -11.43 -12.73 -4.74
CA ALA A 260 -11.14 -11.34 -5.10
C ALA A 260 -11.30 -11.20 -6.62
N VAL A 261 -12.17 -10.28 -7.04
CA VAL A 261 -12.42 -9.98 -8.46
C VAL A 261 -11.87 -8.60 -8.78
N ILE A 262 -10.90 -8.56 -9.69
CA ILE A 262 -10.29 -7.33 -10.18
C ILE A 262 -10.88 -7.02 -11.53
N ILE A 263 -11.61 -5.93 -11.63
CA ILE A 263 -12.21 -5.46 -12.88
C ILE A 263 -11.43 -4.22 -13.34
N PRO A 264 -10.60 -4.33 -14.40
CA PRO A 264 -9.91 -3.18 -14.94
C PRO A 264 -10.90 -2.12 -15.41
N ARG A 265 -10.64 -0.86 -15.08
CA ARG A 265 -11.43 0.23 -15.66
C ARG A 265 -11.20 0.25 -17.17
N PRO A 266 -12.24 0.16 -17.99
CA PRO A 266 -12.07 0.28 -19.43
C PRO A 266 -11.46 1.66 -19.76
N GLU A 267 -10.49 1.67 -20.67
CA GLU A 267 -9.99 2.94 -21.23
C GLU A 267 -11.17 3.70 -21.83
N ARG A 268 -11.23 4.98 -21.52
CA ARG A 268 -12.20 5.87 -22.16
C ARG A 268 -11.79 6.03 -23.62
N THR A 269 -12.32 5.18 -24.49
CA THR A 269 -12.21 5.40 -25.93
C THR A 269 -13.08 6.61 -26.25
N ASP A 270 -12.44 7.70 -26.64
CA ASP A 270 -13.09 8.95 -27.01
C ASP A 270 -14.23 8.69 -28.01
N GLY A 271 -15.44 8.59 -27.50
CA GLY A 271 -16.71 8.82 -28.20
C GLY A 271 -17.11 7.92 -29.38
N LYS A 272 -16.32 6.92 -29.77
CA LYS A 272 -16.60 6.14 -31.02
C LYS A 272 -16.79 4.64 -30.87
N SER A 273 -16.51 4.02 -29.74
CA SER A 273 -16.95 2.63 -29.55
C SER A 273 -18.26 2.63 -28.76
N GLY A 274 -19.35 2.34 -29.46
CA GLY A 274 -20.62 2.03 -28.85
C GLY A 274 -20.38 0.90 -27.83
N VAL A 275 -20.60 1.18 -26.56
CA VAL A 275 -20.60 0.14 -25.51
C VAL A 275 -21.71 -0.84 -25.89
N GLU A 276 -21.33 -2.02 -26.32
CA GLU A 276 -22.30 -3.06 -26.62
C GLU A 276 -22.95 -3.48 -25.30
N ALA A 277 -24.25 -3.25 -25.17
CA ALA A 277 -25.00 -3.63 -23.97
C ALA A 277 -24.97 -5.15 -23.80
N ALA A 278 -24.71 -5.63 -22.59
CA ALA A 278 -24.73 -7.05 -22.30
C ALA A 278 -26.12 -7.63 -22.57
N PRO A 279 -26.21 -8.84 -23.15
CA PRO A 279 -27.49 -9.47 -23.46
C PRO A 279 -28.29 -9.83 -22.17
N THR A 280 -27.59 -10.02 -21.08
CA THR A 280 -28.19 -10.31 -19.76
C THR A 280 -27.45 -9.53 -18.69
N ILE A 281 -28.18 -8.93 -17.79
CA ILE A 281 -27.65 -8.20 -16.62
C ILE A 281 -28.21 -8.87 -15.38
N GLU A 282 -27.34 -9.26 -14.47
CA GLU A 282 -27.70 -9.62 -13.10
C GLU A 282 -27.56 -8.40 -12.21
N LEU A 283 -28.65 -7.98 -11.56
CA LEU A 283 -28.65 -6.85 -10.66
C LEU A 283 -28.66 -7.35 -9.22
N LEU A 284 -27.52 -7.25 -8.55
CA LEU A 284 -27.39 -7.49 -7.12
C LEU A 284 -27.67 -6.18 -6.38
N TRP A 285 -28.78 -6.12 -5.67
CA TRP A 285 -29.17 -4.95 -4.90
C TRP A 285 -28.79 -5.12 -3.42
N ASP A 286 -27.87 -4.29 -2.95
CA ASP A 286 -27.54 -4.24 -1.52
C ASP A 286 -28.62 -3.45 -0.77
N ALA A 287 -29.41 -4.15 0.05
CA ALA A 287 -30.45 -3.59 0.92
C ALA A 287 -30.01 -3.48 2.39
N SER A 288 -28.69 -3.56 2.66
CA SER A 288 -28.15 -3.46 4.02
C SER A 288 -28.40 -2.07 4.64
N GLY A 289 -28.32 -1.99 5.97
CA GLY A 289 -28.51 -0.74 6.70
C GLY A 289 -27.50 0.36 6.35
N SER A 290 -26.31 0.00 5.84
CA SER A 290 -25.32 0.93 5.36
C SER A 290 -25.76 1.72 4.13
N MET A 291 -26.72 1.20 3.35
CA MET A 291 -27.29 1.84 2.17
C MET A 291 -28.41 2.85 2.49
N LYS A 292 -28.78 3.03 3.76
CA LYS A 292 -29.88 3.91 4.19
C LYS A 292 -29.71 5.38 3.74
N GLY A 293 -28.50 5.83 3.49
CA GLY A 293 -28.20 7.18 2.96
C GLY A 293 -27.83 7.23 1.48
N ALA A 294 -27.86 6.10 0.78
CA ALA A 294 -27.46 6.04 -0.62
C ALA A 294 -28.51 6.71 -1.54
N ASP A 295 -28.02 7.49 -2.52
CA ASP A 295 -28.90 8.12 -3.51
C ASP A 295 -29.31 7.10 -4.59
N VAL A 296 -30.38 6.38 -4.27
CA VAL A 296 -30.99 5.35 -5.14
C VAL A 296 -31.33 5.91 -6.53
N ARG A 297 -31.67 7.20 -6.63
CA ARG A 297 -31.99 7.84 -7.93
C ARG A 297 -30.81 7.82 -8.88
N LYS A 298 -29.61 8.09 -8.39
CA LYS A 298 -28.40 8.03 -9.22
C LYS A 298 -28.15 6.64 -9.80
N PHE A 299 -28.38 5.58 -9.01
CA PHE A 299 -28.26 4.21 -9.49
C PHE A 299 -29.31 3.87 -10.55
N LEU A 300 -30.55 4.27 -10.32
CA LEU A 300 -31.62 4.08 -11.30
C LEU A 300 -31.40 4.87 -12.61
N ASP A 301 -30.88 6.11 -12.51
CA ASP A 301 -30.56 6.91 -13.68
C ASP A 301 -29.39 6.33 -14.47
N PHE A 302 -28.38 5.82 -13.79
CA PHE A 302 -27.30 5.07 -14.43
C PHE A 302 -27.83 3.85 -15.18
N LEU A 303 -28.66 3.02 -14.53
CA LEU A 303 -29.26 1.83 -15.13
C LEU A 303 -30.13 2.18 -16.35
N LYS A 304 -30.96 3.23 -16.24
CA LYS A 304 -31.78 3.74 -17.37
C LYS A 304 -30.92 4.14 -18.56
N ARG A 305 -29.84 4.90 -18.32
CA ARG A 305 -28.92 5.32 -19.39
C ARG A 305 -28.22 4.12 -20.04
N TYR A 306 -27.78 3.16 -19.24
CA TYR A 306 -27.16 1.93 -19.76
C TYR A 306 -28.12 1.14 -20.65
N LEU A 307 -29.36 0.95 -20.22
CA LEU A 307 -30.39 0.26 -20.99
C LEU A 307 -30.81 1.02 -22.23
N ALA A 308 -30.81 2.37 -22.19
CA ALA A 308 -31.09 3.20 -23.35
C ALA A 308 -30.02 3.04 -24.45
N CYS A 309 -28.73 2.91 -24.07
CA CYS A 309 -27.66 2.62 -25.01
C CYS A 309 -27.85 1.29 -25.75
N GLY A 310 -28.37 0.24 -25.08
CA GLY A 310 -28.66 -1.05 -25.71
C GLY A 310 -29.84 -1.02 -26.67
N ARG A 311 -30.87 -0.25 -26.37
CA ARG A 311 -32.06 -0.10 -27.23
C ARG A 311 -31.77 0.57 -28.56
N THR A 312 -30.86 1.51 -28.62
CA THR A 312 -30.45 2.19 -29.87
C THR A 312 -29.78 1.24 -30.85
N GLN A 313 -29.34 0.05 -30.39
CA GLN A 313 -28.74 -1.00 -31.23
C GLN A 313 -29.71 -2.12 -31.57
N GLY A 314 -31.01 -1.99 -31.28
CA GLY A 314 -32.06 -2.98 -31.61
C GLY A 314 -31.99 -4.28 -30.80
N ARG A 315 -31.25 -4.33 -29.70
CA ARG A 315 -31.10 -5.49 -28.85
C ARG A 315 -31.96 -5.40 -27.58
N GLN A 316 -32.56 -6.53 -27.17
CA GLN A 316 -33.25 -6.64 -25.89
C GLN A 316 -32.26 -7.15 -24.83
N THR A 317 -32.16 -6.43 -23.73
CA THR A 317 -31.36 -6.85 -22.56
C THR A 317 -32.29 -7.43 -21.50
N ARG A 318 -32.00 -8.65 -21.05
CA ARG A 318 -32.74 -9.29 -19.93
C ARG A 318 -32.12 -8.83 -18.61
N ILE A 319 -32.96 -8.47 -17.65
CA ILE A 319 -32.53 -8.12 -16.28
C ILE A 319 -33.08 -9.18 -15.35
N ASN A 320 -32.19 -9.78 -14.56
CA ASN A 320 -32.52 -10.65 -13.43
C ASN A 320 -32.30 -9.84 -12.14
N LEU A 321 -33.24 -9.90 -11.22
CA LEU A 321 -33.23 -9.26 -9.90
C LEU A 321 -33.03 -10.30 -8.83
#